data_4c07f7fcdf76b08a6f497a926c71a941
#
_entry.id   4c07f7fcdf76b08a6f497a926c71a941
#
_cell.length_a   1.000
_cell.length_b   1.000
_cell.length_c   1.000
_cell.angle_alpha   90.00
_cell.angle_beta   90.00
_cell.angle_gamma   90.00
#
_symmetry.space_group_name_H-M   'P 1'
#
loop_
_entity.id
_entity.type
_entity.pdbx_description
1 polymer ?
#
loop_
_entity_poly.entity_id
_entity_poly.type
_entity_poly.pdbx_seq_one_letter_code
_entity_poly.pdbx_strand_id
1 'polypeptide(L)'
;ERGDDFPIIAAGGPSVYNPFPLSNFIDIFLMGEFDFEIKNFVDIIYNLKKNKAKKDDILKELSKLEYAYIPKYPKNSVKRIFVENINDMPYVKKPLVPILEGIQNRISVEIARGCAHSCRFCLAGITYRPVRNRKVEKIIEIAMESLEATGFGTLNLFSLSADDYPNIADLIDYLQTLGEHKGFSLSLPSLRIDSFDKETASRIAQFKKTGLTFALEVGSHELRERINKSMDEDAIFNILSDIQTIGWKTVKIYFMIGFTENPDKEADEIIETLEKMIKASKNKVKINAAINVFVPKPHTPLENLNQLTDEEAIIYIDKIKNRFRGTKVSVKYHPPRMAEIEGIISRGDEKVGDIIYEAYKRGARFDAWIEYFKYDIWKSVIEEKGLTIKELISKRKNMAWKCIDTLISQKFFNREYERFQNGKFTEYCFTGNCQNCGIDYKTYCHKYKKEILNKNFEEMKEGLKTLKKRDIFSVNYKIFMRFKKEGISSLLGMHDLSRIMISALKIAGAKISLSKGFHPLEKVSFTPPTPFACESEAEFMEVSLIDNIDIDLIKNKINNLLAHIGINILKIESIPINLKKINTLPKN
;
A
#
# COMPACT_ATOMS: atom_id res chain seq x y z
N GLU A 1 -7.38 9.13 33.97
CA GLU A 1 -6.13 9.87 33.79
C GLU A 1 -4.94 8.93 33.96
N ARG A 2 -3.92 9.07 33.10
CA ARG A 2 -2.76 8.16 33.07
C ARG A 2 -1.63 8.76 33.93
N GLY A 3 -1.42 8.17 35.11
CA GLY A 3 -0.31 8.53 35.98
C GLY A 3 1.05 7.95 35.58
N ASP A 4 2.04 8.05 36.46
CA ASP A 4 3.42 7.59 36.20
C ASP A 4 3.53 6.06 35.93
N ASP A 5 2.58 5.28 36.43
CA ASP A 5 2.55 3.82 36.26
C ASP A 5 2.08 3.36 34.87
N PHE A 6 1.49 4.26 34.07
CA PHE A 6 1.08 3.94 32.72
C PHE A 6 2.22 4.09 31.71
N PRO A 7 2.26 3.24 30.67
CA PRO A 7 3.28 3.36 29.63
C PRO A 7 3.18 4.70 28.88
N ILE A 8 4.29 5.14 28.32
CA ILE A 8 4.31 6.26 27.38
C ILE A 8 3.65 5.80 26.10
N ILE A 9 2.63 6.52 25.65
CA ILE A 9 1.94 6.26 24.38
C ILE A 9 2.55 7.17 23.32
N ALA A 10 3.17 6.54 22.32
CA ALA A 10 3.79 7.24 21.19
C ALA A 10 3.01 7.00 19.90
N ALA A 11 2.91 8.01 19.06
CA ALA A 11 2.34 7.91 17.71
C ALA A 11 3.32 8.44 16.66
N GLY A 12 3.32 7.79 15.48
CA GLY A 12 4.12 8.17 14.33
C GLY A 12 3.39 7.87 13.02
N GLY A 13 4.04 8.15 11.90
CA GLY A 13 3.50 7.92 10.55
C GLY A 13 2.77 9.14 9.96
N PRO A 14 2.19 9.01 8.75
CA PRO A 14 1.68 10.18 8.01
C PRO A 14 0.47 10.86 8.63
N SER A 15 -0.27 10.17 9.48
CA SER A 15 -1.48 10.72 10.10
C SER A 15 -1.21 11.66 11.30
N VAL A 16 0.02 11.68 11.83
CA VAL A 16 0.36 12.50 13.01
C VAL A 16 0.70 13.95 12.69
N TYR A 17 0.73 14.35 11.43
CA TYR A 17 1.01 15.74 11.03
C TYR A 17 -0.06 16.76 11.45
N ASN A 18 -1.19 16.29 11.93
CA ASN A 18 -2.07 17.06 12.81
C ASN A 18 -2.26 16.28 14.13
N PRO A 19 -1.47 16.55 15.18
CA PRO A 19 -1.55 15.83 16.44
C PRO A 19 -2.74 16.23 17.33
N PHE A 20 -3.34 17.38 17.09
CA PHE A 20 -4.26 18.03 18.04
C PHE A 20 -5.52 17.22 18.36
N PRO A 21 -6.21 16.57 17.40
CA PRO A 21 -7.39 15.74 17.72
C PRO A 21 -7.10 14.56 18.65
N LEU A 22 -5.83 14.13 18.71
CA LEU A 22 -5.40 12.99 19.52
C LEU A 22 -4.50 13.40 20.70
N SER A 23 -4.28 14.71 20.93
CA SER A 23 -3.37 15.22 21.95
C SER A 23 -3.74 14.80 23.38
N ASN A 24 -5.03 14.58 23.66
CA ASN A 24 -5.51 14.10 24.96
C ASN A 24 -5.25 12.59 25.19
N PHE A 25 -4.90 11.83 24.15
CA PHE A 25 -4.75 10.35 24.21
C PHE A 25 -3.30 9.90 24.03
N ILE A 26 -2.47 10.69 23.39
CA ILE A 26 -1.10 10.36 23.01
C ILE A 26 -0.14 11.24 23.78
N ASP A 27 0.88 10.65 24.40
CA ASP A 27 1.87 11.38 25.18
C ASP A 27 2.94 12.06 24.31
N ILE A 28 3.28 11.44 23.16
CA ILE A 28 4.29 11.94 22.23
C ILE A 28 3.96 11.59 20.78
N PHE A 29 4.09 12.57 19.90
CA PHE A 29 3.98 12.40 18.44
C PHE A 29 5.35 12.61 17.81
N LEU A 30 5.74 11.68 16.94
CA LEU A 30 7.04 11.63 16.30
C LEU A 30 6.89 11.96 14.81
N MET A 31 7.50 13.08 14.38
CA MET A 31 7.33 13.65 13.04
C MET A 31 8.42 13.18 12.10
N GLY A 32 8.05 12.38 11.09
CA GLY A 32 8.96 11.97 10.02
C GLY A 32 9.28 10.49 9.96
N GLU A 33 10.48 10.17 9.45
CA GLU A 33 10.95 8.83 9.16
C GLU A 33 11.95 8.38 10.23
N PHE A 34 11.62 7.33 10.96
CA PHE A 34 12.33 6.88 12.16
C PHE A 34 13.31 5.72 11.93
N ASP A 35 13.56 5.34 10.71
CA ASP A 35 14.35 4.16 10.36
C ASP A 35 15.74 4.13 11.02
N PHE A 36 16.38 5.27 11.23
CA PHE A 36 17.65 5.39 11.95
C PHE A 36 17.53 5.97 13.35
N GLU A 37 16.52 6.80 13.58
CA GLU A 37 16.35 7.53 14.84
C GLU A 37 15.74 6.70 15.98
N ILE A 38 15.07 5.60 15.63
CA ILE A 38 14.38 4.76 16.63
C ILE A 38 15.31 4.28 17.75
N LYS A 39 16.56 3.94 17.41
CA LYS A 39 17.54 3.48 18.40
C LYS A 39 17.86 4.58 19.40
N ASN A 40 18.21 5.78 18.92
CA ASN A 40 18.51 6.94 19.77
C ASN A 40 17.32 7.27 20.71
N PHE A 41 16.12 7.31 20.15
CA PHE A 41 14.88 7.54 20.89
C PHE A 41 14.68 6.50 22.02
N VAL A 42 14.87 5.22 21.72
CA VAL A 42 14.73 4.14 22.71
C VAL A 42 15.84 4.19 23.75
N ASP A 43 17.08 4.49 23.37
CA ASP A 43 18.23 4.60 24.27
C ASP A 43 18.03 5.73 25.29
N ILE A 44 17.47 6.87 24.89
CA ILE A 44 17.12 7.97 25.81
C ILE A 44 16.13 7.47 26.88
N ILE A 45 15.04 6.84 26.45
CA ILE A 45 14.02 6.31 27.37
C ILE A 45 14.61 5.25 28.30
N TYR A 46 15.40 4.32 27.74
CA TYR A 46 16.04 3.24 28.51
C TYR A 46 16.95 3.79 29.61
N ASN A 47 17.82 4.74 29.26
CA ASN A 47 18.77 5.32 30.21
C ASN A 47 18.05 6.08 31.34
N LEU A 48 17.03 6.85 31.01
CA LEU A 48 16.23 7.56 32.01
C LEU A 48 15.48 6.59 32.94
N LYS A 49 14.87 5.55 32.39
CA LYS A 49 14.21 4.49 33.20
C LYS A 49 15.18 3.73 34.09
N LYS A 50 16.38 3.43 33.60
CA LYS A 50 17.45 2.82 34.42
C LYS A 50 17.83 3.67 35.61
N ASN A 51 17.77 4.99 35.47
CA ASN A 51 17.99 5.97 36.53
C ASN A 51 16.73 6.29 37.34
N LYS A 52 15.66 5.48 37.20
CA LYS A 52 14.39 5.63 37.91
C LYS A 52 13.69 6.98 37.68
N ALA A 53 13.90 7.62 36.53
CA ALA A 53 13.20 8.85 36.17
C ALA A 53 11.69 8.58 36.04
N LYS A 54 10.88 9.53 36.50
CA LYS A 54 9.43 9.49 36.36
C LYS A 54 9.01 9.73 34.92
N LYS A 55 7.81 9.32 34.55
CA LYS A 55 7.24 9.53 33.23
C LYS A 55 7.34 10.97 32.76
N ASP A 56 7.06 11.92 33.66
CA ASP A 56 7.10 13.34 33.36
C ASP A 56 8.52 13.85 33.01
N ASP A 57 9.54 13.37 33.74
CA ASP A 57 10.94 13.72 33.46
C ASP A 57 11.37 13.18 32.10
N ILE A 58 10.92 11.97 31.76
CA ILE A 58 11.18 11.35 30.42
C ILE A 58 10.52 12.18 29.32
N LEU A 59 9.25 12.55 29.46
CA LEU A 59 8.54 13.37 28.47
C LEU A 59 9.19 14.75 28.32
N LYS A 60 9.63 15.36 29.43
CA LYS A 60 10.34 16.64 29.41
C LYS A 60 11.68 16.54 28.66
N GLU A 61 12.43 15.45 28.85
CA GLU A 61 13.67 15.24 28.12
C GLU A 61 13.40 15.00 26.61
N LEU A 62 12.43 14.14 26.29
CA LEU A 62 12.00 13.88 24.91
C LEU A 62 11.45 15.13 24.20
N SER A 63 10.91 16.09 24.97
CA SER A 63 10.43 17.35 24.39
C SER A 63 11.55 18.23 23.82
N LYS A 64 12.81 17.97 24.11
CA LYS A 64 13.96 18.68 23.53
C LYS A 64 14.26 18.23 22.10
N LEU A 65 13.79 17.04 21.68
CA LEU A 65 14.00 16.51 20.33
C LEU A 65 13.23 17.34 19.30
N GLU A 66 13.88 17.82 18.25
CA GLU A 66 13.28 18.71 17.25
C GLU A 66 12.03 18.12 16.59
N TYR A 67 11.98 16.81 16.45
CA TYR A 67 10.94 16.04 15.76
C TYR A 67 9.82 15.52 16.69
N ALA A 68 9.88 15.83 17.98
CA ALA A 68 8.90 15.38 18.96
C ALA A 68 7.91 16.48 19.33
N TYR A 69 6.61 16.23 19.13
CA TYR A 69 5.53 17.03 19.69
C TYR A 69 4.97 16.32 20.92
N ILE A 70 5.07 16.98 22.07
CA ILE A 70 4.54 16.48 23.35
C ILE A 70 3.47 17.47 23.82
N PRO A 71 2.19 17.08 23.88
CA PRO A 71 1.10 17.98 24.23
C PRO A 71 1.30 18.69 25.58
N LYS A 72 1.88 17.99 26.57
CA LYS A 72 2.20 18.55 27.88
C LYS A 72 3.31 19.61 27.83
N TYR A 73 4.19 19.58 26.85
CA TYR A 73 5.32 20.49 26.64
C TYR A 73 5.28 21.03 25.19
N PRO A 74 4.29 21.88 24.87
CA PRO A 74 4.08 22.31 23.49
C PRO A 74 5.23 23.21 23.01
N LYS A 75 5.53 23.12 21.71
CA LYS A 75 6.52 23.93 21.01
C LYS A 75 5.88 24.72 19.89
N ASN A 76 6.46 25.88 19.60
CA ASN A 76 6.04 26.70 18.45
C ASN A 76 6.43 26.11 17.09
N SER A 77 7.42 25.22 17.07
CA SER A 77 7.85 24.52 15.84
C SER A 77 8.37 23.12 16.17
N VAL A 78 7.85 22.13 15.46
CA VAL A 78 8.30 20.74 15.50
C VAL A 78 8.65 20.33 14.08
N LYS A 79 9.90 20.00 13.84
CA LYS A 79 10.45 19.75 12.51
C LYS A 79 10.46 18.26 12.20
N ARG A 80 9.92 17.84 11.04
CA ARG A 80 10.02 16.45 10.64
C ARG A 80 11.45 16.05 10.28
N ILE A 81 11.79 14.81 10.54
CA ILE A 81 13.03 14.19 10.04
C ILE A 81 12.75 13.30 8.84
N PHE A 82 13.76 13.03 8.03
CA PHE A 82 13.68 12.09 6.91
C PHE A 82 15.00 11.37 6.70
N VAL A 83 14.93 10.17 6.14
CA VAL A 83 16.10 9.37 5.78
C VAL A 83 16.71 9.92 4.50
N GLU A 84 17.97 10.32 4.53
CA GLU A 84 18.67 10.85 3.37
C GLU A 84 18.97 9.76 2.32
N ASN A 85 19.44 8.60 2.76
CA ASN A 85 19.79 7.49 1.86
C ASN A 85 19.01 6.22 2.23
N ILE A 86 18.01 5.89 1.44
CA ILE A 86 17.19 4.70 1.68
C ILE A 86 17.90 3.37 1.37
N ASN A 87 19.10 3.42 0.76
CA ASN A 87 19.90 2.20 0.51
C ASN A 87 20.54 1.67 1.78
N ASP A 88 20.82 2.57 2.74
CA ASP A 88 21.46 2.22 4.01
C ASP A 88 20.45 1.80 5.08
N MET A 89 19.15 1.92 4.77
CA MET A 89 18.10 1.55 5.71
C MET A 89 18.12 0.07 6.06
N PRO A 90 17.95 -0.26 7.35
CA PRO A 90 17.70 -1.62 7.75
C PRO A 90 16.41 -2.16 7.11
N TYR A 91 16.38 -3.43 6.79
CA TYR A 91 15.19 -4.11 6.32
C TYR A 91 15.04 -5.48 6.96
N VAL A 92 13.82 -5.98 6.97
CA VAL A 92 13.53 -7.29 7.56
C VAL A 92 13.92 -8.38 6.55
N LYS A 93 15.07 -9.04 6.80
CA LYS A 93 15.60 -10.12 5.94
C LYS A 93 14.69 -11.36 5.92
N LYS A 94 14.04 -11.64 7.02
CA LYS A 94 13.11 -12.76 7.19
C LYS A 94 11.75 -12.25 7.66
N PRO A 95 10.91 -11.76 6.75
CA PRO A 95 9.56 -11.31 7.11
C PRO A 95 8.74 -12.44 7.76
N LEU A 96 7.89 -12.07 8.69
CA LEU A 96 6.97 -13.03 9.33
C LEU A 96 5.95 -13.54 8.30
N VAL A 97 5.80 -14.84 8.24
CA VAL A 97 4.75 -15.49 7.44
C VAL A 97 3.55 -15.74 8.34
N PRO A 98 2.40 -15.09 8.10
CA PRO A 98 1.23 -15.26 8.94
C PRO A 98 0.65 -16.67 8.77
N ILE A 99 0.18 -17.27 9.87
CA ILE A 99 -0.48 -18.59 9.87
C ILE A 99 -1.80 -18.53 9.09
N LEU A 100 -2.61 -17.50 9.32
CA LEU A 100 -3.82 -17.25 8.52
C LEU A 100 -3.49 -16.31 7.35
N GLU A 101 -4.20 -16.47 6.24
CA GLU A 101 -3.96 -15.63 5.06
C GLU A 101 -4.27 -14.16 5.37
N GLY A 102 -3.28 -13.30 5.16
CA GLY A 102 -3.45 -11.85 5.24
C GLY A 102 -3.92 -11.26 3.90
N ILE A 103 -4.44 -10.03 3.94
CA ILE A 103 -4.89 -9.29 2.75
C ILE A 103 -3.74 -9.12 1.73
N GLN A 104 -2.50 -9.02 2.20
CA GLN A 104 -1.30 -8.78 1.41
C GLN A 104 -0.34 -9.99 1.51
N ASN A 105 -0.66 -11.08 0.84
CA ASN A 105 0.15 -12.31 0.86
C ASN A 105 1.28 -12.25 -0.20
N ARG A 106 2.21 -11.31 -0.05
CA ARG A 106 3.31 -11.05 -1.00
C ARG A 106 4.48 -10.33 -0.33
N ILE A 107 5.65 -10.43 -0.92
CA ILE A 107 6.80 -9.58 -0.55
C ILE A 107 6.63 -8.23 -1.23
N SER A 108 6.76 -7.15 -0.47
CA SER A 108 6.78 -5.79 -1.00
C SER A 108 8.15 -5.15 -0.77
N VAL A 109 8.79 -4.70 -1.84
CA VAL A 109 10.08 -4.00 -1.79
C VAL A 109 9.86 -2.54 -2.15
N GLU A 110 10.21 -1.62 -1.23
CA GLU A 110 10.18 -0.19 -1.48
C GLU A 110 11.32 0.17 -2.44
N ILE A 111 10.97 0.57 -3.68
CA ILE A 111 11.94 0.95 -4.71
C ILE A 111 12.27 2.44 -4.66
N ALA A 112 11.33 3.27 -4.21
CA ALA A 112 11.50 4.69 -4.06
C ALA A 112 10.62 5.23 -2.94
N ARG A 113 11.07 6.29 -2.26
CA ARG A 113 10.32 7.03 -1.24
C ARG A 113 10.20 8.50 -1.64
N GLY A 114 9.00 9.06 -1.48
CA GLY A 114 8.65 10.39 -1.95
C GLY A 114 8.00 10.39 -3.33
N CYS A 115 7.52 11.57 -3.76
CA CYS A 115 6.88 11.78 -5.06
C CYS A 115 7.22 13.17 -5.60
N ALA A 116 7.53 13.27 -6.90
CA ALA A 116 7.93 14.50 -7.57
C ALA A 116 6.74 15.29 -8.17
N HIS A 117 5.54 14.70 -8.23
CA HIS A 117 4.42 15.25 -9.01
C HIS A 117 3.74 16.48 -8.42
N SER A 118 3.81 16.69 -7.11
CA SER A 118 3.20 17.87 -6.46
C SER A 118 1.68 18.00 -6.66
N CYS A 119 0.95 16.88 -6.72
CA CYS A 119 -0.51 16.93 -6.70
C CYS A 119 -0.96 17.73 -5.48
N ARG A 120 -1.75 18.81 -5.69
CA ARG A 120 -2.05 19.84 -4.69
C ARG A 120 -2.89 19.37 -3.52
N PHE A 121 -3.56 18.24 -3.67
CA PHE A 121 -4.37 17.59 -2.63
C PHE A 121 -3.61 16.53 -1.82
N CYS A 122 -2.41 16.12 -2.25
CA CYS A 122 -1.76 14.91 -1.76
C CYS A 122 -0.82 15.18 -0.58
N LEU A 123 -1.20 14.74 0.62
CA LEU A 123 -0.35 14.83 1.81
C LEU A 123 0.95 14.01 1.67
N ALA A 124 0.87 12.82 1.09
CA ALA A 124 2.06 11.97 0.90
C ALA A 124 3.11 12.63 -0.02
N GLY A 125 2.67 13.39 -1.05
CA GLY A 125 3.54 14.18 -1.90
C GLY A 125 4.26 15.32 -1.18
N ILE A 126 3.86 15.66 0.04
CA ILE A 126 4.50 16.66 0.90
C ILE A 126 5.37 15.99 1.96
N THR A 127 4.80 15.05 2.72
CA THR A 127 5.42 14.46 3.91
C THR A 127 6.58 13.53 3.61
N TYR A 128 6.65 12.96 2.40
CA TYR A 128 7.72 12.06 1.98
C TYR A 128 8.77 12.70 1.06
N ARG A 129 8.75 14.02 0.83
CA ARG A 129 9.81 14.71 0.11
C ARG A 129 11.13 14.73 0.91
N PRO A 130 12.29 14.72 0.22
CA PRO A 130 12.55 14.59 -1.23
C PRO A 130 12.30 13.18 -1.78
N VAL A 131 12.28 13.02 -3.11
CA VAL A 131 12.26 11.70 -3.74
C VAL A 131 13.65 11.07 -3.62
N ARG A 132 13.68 9.82 -3.17
CA ARG A 132 14.90 9.02 -3.00
C ARG A 132 14.66 7.64 -3.61
N ASN A 133 15.55 7.22 -4.49
CA ASN A 133 15.45 5.95 -5.17
C ASN A 133 16.40 4.92 -4.54
N ARG A 134 15.94 3.69 -4.44
CA ARG A 134 16.78 2.57 -4.02
C ARG A 134 17.58 2.07 -5.22
N LYS A 135 18.84 1.69 -5.01
CA LYS A 135 19.67 1.08 -6.05
C LYS A 135 19.09 -0.25 -6.50
N VAL A 136 19.23 -0.58 -7.78
CA VAL A 136 18.70 -1.81 -8.37
C VAL A 136 19.23 -3.05 -7.65
N GLU A 137 20.54 -3.09 -7.37
CA GLU A 137 21.17 -4.20 -6.67
C GLU A 137 20.57 -4.44 -5.29
N LYS A 138 20.26 -3.33 -4.57
CA LYS A 138 19.65 -3.41 -3.25
C LYS A 138 18.20 -3.87 -3.31
N ILE A 139 17.47 -3.50 -4.34
CA ILE A 139 16.10 -4.00 -4.61
C ILE A 139 16.14 -5.51 -4.80
N ILE A 140 17.06 -5.98 -5.64
CA ILE A 140 17.21 -7.41 -5.96
C ILE A 140 17.66 -8.21 -4.72
N GLU A 141 18.63 -7.70 -3.96
CA GLU A 141 19.08 -8.31 -2.70
C GLU A 141 17.91 -8.51 -1.74
N ILE A 142 17.15 -7.43 -1.44
CA ILE A 142 16.00 -7.48 -0.53
C ILE A 142 14.93 -8.46 -1.06
N ALA A 143 14.62 -8.39 -2.36
CA ALA A 143 13.63 -9.25 -2.98
C ALA A 143 13.99 -10.73 -2.83
N MET A 144 15.23 -11.08 -3.17
CA MET A 144 15.67 -12.48 -3.13
C MET A 144 15.77 -13.03 -1.71
N GLU A 145 16.38 -12.30 -0.78
CA GLU A 145 16.45 -12.72 0.63
C GLU A 145 15.05 -12.93 1.23
N SER A 146 14.12 -12.02 0.95
CA SER A 146 12.78 -12.10 1.50
C SER A 146 11.93 -13.21 0.87
N LEU A 147 12.03 -13.42 -0.46
CA LEU A 147 11.32 -14.51 -1.15
C LEU A 147 11.83 -15.89 -0.68
N GLU A 148 13.15 -16.06 -0.56
CA GLU A 148 13.76 -17.31 -0.09
C GLU A 148 13.41 -17.59 1.38
N ALA A 149 13.36 -16.56 2.23
CA ALA A 149 13.03 -16.70 3.64
C ALA A 149 11.54 -16.99 3.91
N THR A 150 10.64 -16.63 2.99
CA THR A 150 9.18 -16.72 3.21
C THR A 150 8.47 -17.73 2.32
N GLY A 151 9.10 -18.13 1.21
CA GLY A 151 8.46 -18.98 0.20
C GLY A 151 7.29 -18.33 -0.55
N PHE A 152 7.07 -17.01 -0.41
CA PHE A 152 6.03 -16.31 -1.15
C PHE A 152 6.27 -16.38 -2.67
N GLY A 153 5.19 -16.47 -3.43
CA GLY A 153 5.23 -16.56 -4.89
C GLY A 153 4.98 -15.23 -5.60
N THR A 154 4.90 -14.11 -4.89
CA THR A 154 4.64 -12.79 -5.50
C THR A 154 5.56 -11.73 -4.90
N LEU A 155 6.26 -11.01 -5.77
CA LEU A 155 7.05 -9.83 -5.47
C LEU A 155 6.28 -8.58 -5.93
N ASN A 156 6.21 -7.58 -5.07
CA ASN A 156 5.58 -6.30 -5.33
C ASN A 156 6.61 -5.17 -5.24
N LEU A 157 6.71 -4.33 -6.26
CA LEU A 157 7.54 -3.13 -6.23
C LEU A 157 6.70 -1.96 -5.71
N PHE A 158 7.05 -1.45 -4.55
CA PHE A 158 6.28 -0.44 -3.84
C PHE A 158 6.93 0.94 -3.92
N SER A 159 6.15 1.95 -4.33
CA SER A 159 6.45 3.37 -4.19
C SER A 159 5.18 4.20 -4.33
N LEU A 160 5.26 5.52 -4.09
CA LEU A 160 4.15 6.46 -4.33
C LEU A 160 3.88 6.66 -5.82
N SER A 161 4.90 6.51 -6.67
CA SER A 161 4.82 6.56 -8.14
C SER A 161 5.91 5.66 -8.69
N ALA A 162 5.56 4.43 -9.03
CA ALA A 162 6.52 3.42 -9.49
C ALA A 162 7.10 3.77 -10.87
N ASP A 163 6.31 4.43 -11.70
CA ASP A 163 6.69 4.82 -13.05
C ASP A 163 7.79 5.89 -13.08
N ASP A 164 7.91 6.67 -12.00
CA ASP A 164 8.95 7.68 -11.87
C ASP A 164 10.32 7.07 -11.50
N TYR A 165 10.36 5.76 -11.21
CA TYR A 165 11.64 5.10 -10.94
C TYR A 165 12.45 5.01 -12.23
N PRO A 166 13.66 5.55 -12.27
CA PRO A 166 14.49 5.53 -13.47
C PRO A 166 14.73 4.12 -13.98
N ASN A 167 14.55 3.92 -15.29
CA ASN A 167 14.69 2.63 -15.95
C ASN A 167 13.79 1.52 -15.38
N ILE A 168 12.58 1.89 -14.94
CA ILE A 168 11.60 0.93 -14.38
C ILE A 168 11.32 -0.24 -15.34
N ALA A 169 11.28 0.02 -16.65
CA ALA A 169 11.06 -1.03 -17.66
C ALA A 169 12.16 -2.11 -17.61
N ASP A 170 13.42 -1.69 -17.55
CA ASP A 170 14.56 -2.62 -17.44
C ASP A 170 14.53 -3.42 -16.14
N LEU A 171 14.16 -2.79 -15.02
CA LEU A 171 14.00 -3.46 -13.73
C LEU A 171 12.87 -4.49 -13.78
N ILE A 172 11.75 -4.15 -14.41
CA ILE A 172 10.62 -5.05 -14.62
C ILE A 172 11.07 -6.27 -15.43
N ASP A 173 11.71 -6.06 -16.57
CA ASP A 173 12.19 -7.14 -17.45
C ASP A 173 13.17 -8.06 -16.72
N TYR A 174 14.11 -7.49 -16.00
CA TYR A 174 15.05 -8.24 -15.18
C TYR A 174 14.34 -9.12 -14.15
N LEU A 175 13.44 -8.53 -13.36
CA LEU A 175 12.74 -9.25 -12.29
C LEU A 175 11.72 -10.26 -12.84
N GLN A 176 11.12 -10.02 -13.99
CA GLN A 176 10.25 -10.98 -14.67
C GLN A 176 11.05 -12.19 -15.14
N THR A 177 12.17 -11.96 -15.83
CA THR A 177 13.08 -13.04 -16.27
C THR A 177 13.58 -13.84 -15.07
N LEU A 178 14.00 -13.17 -14.00
CA LEU A 178 14.42 -13.83 -12.77
C LEU A 178 13.27 -14.63 -12.12
N GLY A 179 12.05 -14.10 -12.16
CA GLY A 179 10.84 -14.76 -11.68
C GLY A 179 10.51 -16.04 -12.44
N GLU A 180 10.70 -16.06 -13.78
CA GLU A 180 10.59 -17.28 -14.60
C GLU A 180 11.57 -18.38 -14.15
N HIS A 181 12.78 -18.00 -13.73
CA HIS A 181 13.77 -18.95 -13.26
C HIS A 181 13.58 -19.40 -11.81
N LYS A 182 13.08 -18.51 -10.96
CA LYS A 182 12.96 -18.74 -9.51
C LYS A 182 11.56 -19.11 -9.03
N GLY A 183 10.53 -18.95 -9.88
CA GLY A 183 9.15 -19.33 -9.58
C GLY A 183 8.36 -18.28 -8.79
N PHE A 184 8.59 -16.99 -9.03
CA PHE A 184 7.76 -15.92 -8.48
C PHE A 184 7.18 -15.02 -9.58
N SER A 185 6.07 -14.35 -9.28
CA SER A 185 5.42 -13.37 -10.15
C SER A 185 5.68 -11.94 -9.67
N LEU A 186 5.71 -10.97 -10.59
CA LEU A 186 5.85 -9.56 -10.29
C LEU A 186 4.48 -8.87 -10.23
N SER A 187 4.29 -7.98 -9.27
CA SER A 187 3.13 -7.10 -9.13
C SER A 187 3.55 -5.65 -9.08
N LEU A 188 2.85 -4.78 -9.79
CA LEU A 188 3.09 -3.33 -9.83
C LEU A 188 1.81 -2.60 -9.39
N PRO A 189 1.75 -2.05 -8.17
CA PRO A 189 0.50 -1.54 -7.63
C PRO A 189 0.14 -0.11 -8.04
N SER A 190 1.12 0.72 -8.38
CA SER A 190 0.93 2.17 -8.55
C SER A 190 1.45 2.63 -9.90
N LEU A 191 0.68 2.35 -10.95
CA LEU A 191 0.95 2.82 -12.30
C LEU A 191 0.12 4.06 -12.60
N ARG A 192 0.75 5.07 -13.19
CA ARG A 192 0.04 6.19 -13.81
C ARG A 192 -0.43 5.75 -15.19
N ILE A 193 -1.55 6.32 -15.63
CA ILE A 193 -2.11 5.94 -16.92
C ILE A 193 -1.29 6.47 -18.10
N ASP A 194 -0.65 7.62 -17.93
CA ASP A 194 0.15 8.29 -18.94
C ASP A 194 1.54 7.67 -19.20
N SER A 195 2.04 6.88 -18.25
CA SER A 195 3.29 6.11 -18.38
C SER A 195 3.06 4.63 -18.69
N PHE A 196 1.80 4.19 -18.75
CA PHE A 196 1.42 2.81 -18.99
C PHE A 196 1.14 2.57 -20.47
N ASP A 197 2.12 2.11 -21.21
CA ASP A 197 2.01 1.82 -22.63
C ASP A 197 1.60 0.35 -22.92
N LYS A 198 1.31 0.08 -24.19
CA LYS A 198 0.93 -1.27 -24.66
C LYS A 198 2.01 -2.31 -24.41
N GLU A 199 3.28 -1.94 -24.47
CA GLU A 199 4.41 -2.84 -24.25
C GLU A 199 4.48 -3.25 -22.78
N THR A 200 4.43 -2.29 -21.86
CA THR A 200 4.34 -2.53 -20.42
C THR A 200 3.10 -3.35 -20.06
N ALA A 201 1.94 -3.02 -20.65
CA ALA A 201 0.73 -3.81 -20.50
C ALA A 201 0.92 -5.27 -20.93
N SER A 202 1.51 -5.48 -22.11
CA SER A 202 1.75 -6.82 -22.66
C SER A 202 2.72 -7.63 -21.78
N ARG A 203 3.77 -6.99 -21.28
CA ARG A 203 4.75 -7.62 -20.38
C ARG A 203 4.09 -8.08 -19.07
N ILE A 204 3.31 -7.20 -18.42
CA ILE A 204 2.59 -7.55 -17.19
C ILE A 204 1.57 -8.67 -17.43
N ALA A 205 0.89 -8.67 -18.59
CA ALA A 205 -0.12 -9.66 -18.95
C ALA A 205 0.43 -11.07 -19.16
N GLN A 206 1.70 -11.22 -19.50
CA GLN A 206 2.32 -12.52 -19.76
C GLN A 206 2.36 -13.42 -18.51
N PHE A 207 2.50 -12.84 -17.33
CA PHE A 207 2.66 -13.61 -16.09
C PHE A 207 1.38 -13.74 -15.27
N LYS A 208 0.71 -12.64 -15.00
CA LYS A 208 -0.55 -12.63 -14.23
C LYS A 208 -1.33 -11.38 -14.57
N LYS A 209 -2.53 -11.52 -15.11
CA LYS A 209 -3.44 -10.40 -15.31
C LYS A 209 -4.01 -9.96 -13.96
N THR A 210 -3.31 -9.07 -13.27
CA THR A 210 -3.87 -8.35 -12.12
C THR A 210 -4.90 -7.33 -12.62
N GLY A 211 -5.86 -6.93 -11.78
CA GLY A 211 -6.78 -5.85 -12.12
C GLY A 211 -6.01 -4.54 -12.33
N LEU A 212 -6.26 -3.85 -13.44
CA LEU A 212 -5.71 -2.53 -13.69
C LEU A 212 -6.48 -1.48 -12.92
N THR A 213 -5.76 -0.58 -12.26
CA THR A 213 -6.34 0.52 -11.48
C THR A 213 -5.64 1.81 -11.84
N PHE A 214 -6.41 2.83 -12.21
CA PHE A 214 -5.90 4.15 -12.55
C PHE A 214 -6.63 5.23 -11.74
N ALA A 215 -5.89 6.26 -11.34
CA ALA A 215 -6.39 7.39 -10.58
C ALA A 215 -6.40 8.64 -11.46
N LEU A 216 -7.52 8.92 -12.13
CA LEU A 216 -7.72 10.15 -12.89
C LEU A 216 -8.00 11.34 -11.97
N GLU A 217 -8.58 11.08 -10.80
CA GLU A 217 -8.98 11.99 -9.74
C GLU A 217 -10.18 12.88 -10.09
N VAL A 218 -10.21 13.49 -11.28
CA VAL A 218 -11.30 14.38 -11.73
C VAL A 218 -11.63 14.14 -13.21
N GLY A 219 -12.79 14.65 -13.67
CA GLY A 219 -13.28 14.41 -15.01
C GLY A 219 -12.53 15.19 -16.09
N SER A 220 -12.39 16.51 -15.96
CA SER A 220 -11.87 17.35 -17.02
C SER A 220 -10.36 17.52 -17.00
N HIS A 221 -9.77 17.77 -18.17
CA HIS A 221 -8.37 18.13 -18.30
C HIS A 221 -8.04 19.41 -17.53
N GLU A 222 -8.86 20.45 -17.65
CA GLU A 222 -8.71 21.71 -16.95
C GLU A 222 -8.59 21.51 -15.43
N LEU A 223 -9.49 20.75 -14.85
CA LEU A 223 -9.45 20.50 -13.40
C LEU A 223 -8.27 19.60 -13.01
N ARG A 224 -7.85 18.65 -13.86
CA ARG A 224 -6.61 17.88 -13.64
C ARG A 224 -5.39 18.79 -13.57
N GLU A 225 -5.27 19.79 -14.43
CA GLU A 225 -4.19 20.78 -14.35
C GLU A 225 -4.28 21.62 -13.08
N ARG A 226 -5.48 22.05 -12.71
CA ARG A 226 -5.71 22.80 -11.46
C ARG A 226 -5.30 22.03 -10.21
N ILE A 227 -5.55 20.73 -10.13
CA ILE A 227 -5.10 19.89 -9.01
C ILE A 227 -3.65 19.40 -9.16
N ASN A 228 -2.96 19.80 -10.20
CA ASN A 228 -1.61 19.37 -10.60
C ASN A 228 -1.47 17.86 -10.81
N LYS A 229 -2.47 17.27 -11.47
CA LYS A 229 -2.46 15.86 -11.91
C LYS A 229 -2.74 15.77 -13.41
N SER A 230 -2.04 16.61 -14.18
CA SER A 230 -2.14 16.60 -15.63
C SER A 230 -1.72 15.25 -16.20
N MET A 231 -2.42 14.79 -17.22
CA MET A 231 -2.14 13.59 -18.00
C MET A 231 -2.66 13.81 -19.42
N ASP A 232 -2.02 13.13 -20.36
CA ASP A 232 -2.46 13.12 -21.74
C ASP A 232 -3.81 12.38 -21.85
N GLU A 233 -4.83 13.07 -22.33
CA GLU A 233 -6.16 12.48 -22.51
C GLU A 233 -6.18 11.39 -23.58
N ASP A 234 -5.45 11.60 -24.68
CA ASP A 234 -5.37 10.61 -25.75
C ASP A 234 -4.68 9.33 -25.26
N ALA A 235 -3.66 9.45 -24.41
CA ALA A 235 -3.04 8.29 -23.78
C ALA A 235 -4.04 7.48 -22.95
N ILE A 236 -4.94 8.13 -22.21
CA ILE A 236 -5.98 7.47 -21.42
C ILE A 236 -6.91 6.62 -22.31
N PHE A 237 -7.36 7.17 -23.45
CA PHE A 237 -8.29 6.47 -24.33
C PHE A 237 -7.60 5.41 -25.17
N ASN A 238 -6.38 5.64 -25.61
CA ASN A 238 -5.56 4.69 -26.34
C ASN A 238 -5.27 3.43 -25.50
N ILE A 239 -4.92 3.61 -24.22
CA ILE A 239 -4.70 2.49 -23.31
C ILE A 239 -5.95 1.63 -23.16
N LEU A 240 -7.15 2.21 -23.05
CA LEU A 240 -8.38 1.42 -22.94
C LEU A 240 -8.62 0.55 -24.18
N SER A 241 -8.26 1.04 -25.37
CA SER A 241 -8.27 0.26 -26.59
C SER A 241 -7.23 -0.87 -26.55
N ASP A 242 -6.02 -0.57 -26.08
CA ASP A 242 -4.89 -1.53 -26.06
C ASP A 242 -5.10 -2.64 -25.03
N ILE A 243 -5.52 -2.33 -23.81
CA ILE A 243 -5.78 -3.35 -22.79
C ILE A 243 -6.88 -4.31 -23.19
N GLN A 244 -7.85 -3.84 -23.97
CA GLN A 244 -8.89 -4.70 -24.56
C GLN A 244 -8.29 -5.71 -25.54
N THR A 245 -7.35 -5.30 -26.40
CA THR A 245 -6.67 -6.20 -27.36
C THR A 245 -5.79 -7.24 -26.66
N ILE A 246 -5.17 -6.87 -25.53
CA ILE A 246 -4.35 -7.76 -24.70
C ILE A 246 -5.22 -8.72 -23.86
N GLY A 247 -6.54 -8.42 -23.75
CA GLY A 247 -7.54 -9.29 -23.14
C GLY A 247 -7.88 -8.97 -21.68
N TRP A 248 -7.62 -7.76 -21.19
CA TRP A 248 -8.23 -7.31 -19.93
C TRP A 248 -9.72 -7.04 -20.10
N LYS A 249 -10.49 -7.52 -19.12
CA LYS A 249 -11.96 -7.40 -19.14
C LYS A 249 -12.48 -6.30 -18.23
N THR A 250 -11.65 -5.83 -17.30
CA THR A 250 -12.09 -4.87 -16.27
C THR A 250 -10.97 -3.89 -15.93
N VAL A 251 -11.34 -2.62 -15.77
CA VAL A 251 -10.47 -1.56 -15.26
C VAL A 251 -11.18 -0.86 -14.10
N LYS A 252 -10.40 -0.44 -13.08
CA LYS A 252 -10.88 0.38 -11.99
C LYS A 252 -10.35 1.79 -12.14
N ILE A 253 -11.24 2.79 -12.05
CA ILE A 253 -10.90 4.21 -12.17
C ILE A 253 -11.34 4.92 -10.89
N TYR A 254 -10.44 5.72 -10.32
CA TYR A 254 -10.75 6.57 -9.17
C TYR A 254 -11.03 7.99 -9.58
N PHE A 255 -12.10 8.56 -8.99
CA PHE A 255 -12.45 9.96 -9.06
C PHE A 255 -12.75 10.53 -7.67
N MET A 256 -12.58 11.84 -7.54
CA MET A 256 -13.02 12.63 -6.39
C MET A 256 -13.88 13.79 -6.88
N ILE A 257 -14.83 14.26 -6.05
CA ILE A 257 -15.68 15.43 -6.28
C ILE A 257 -15.58 16.40 -5.09
N GLY A 258 -15.81 17.69 -5.36
CA GLY A 258 -15.82 18.75 -4.36
C GLY A 258 -14.53 19.56 -4.30
N PHE A 259 -13.80 19.67 -5.40
CA PHE A 259 -12.64 20.57 -5.51
C PHE A 259 -12.99 22.02 -5.76
N THR A 260 -14.15 22.28 -6.35
CA THR A 260 -14.58 23.61 -6.79
C THR A 260 -15.90 24.02 -6.15
N GLU A 261 -16.30 25.27 -6.32
CA GLU A 261 -17.60 25.79 -5.88
C GLU A 261 -18.76 25.29 -6.79
N ASN A 262 -18.46 24.51 -7.82
CA ASN A 262 -19.47 23.94 -8.74
C ASN A 262 -19.29 22.40 -8.86
N PRO A 263 -19.68 21.63 -7.83
CA PRO A 263 -19.58 20.16 -7.87
C PRO A 263 -20.50 19.52 -8.92
N ASP A 264 -21.57 20.21 -9.35
CA ASP A 264 -22.45 19.73 -10.41
C ASP A 264 -21.73 19.64 -11.75
N LYS A 265 -20.93 20.67 -12.10
CA LYS A 265 -20.04 20.66 -13.26
C LYS A 265 -18.99 19.55 -13.15
N GLU A 266 -18.41 19.35 -11.97
CA GLU A 266 -17.45 18.25 -11.75
C GLU A 266 -18.09 16.87 -12.03
N ALA A 267 -19.35 16.69 -11.62
CA ALA A 267 -20.10 15.45 -11.88
C ALA A 267 -20.37 15.25 -13.38
N ASP A 268 -20.73 16.31 -14.11
CA ASP A 268 -20.93 16.25 -15.57
C ASP A 268 -19.63 15.92 -16.31
N GLU A 269 -18.51 16.51 -15.90
CA GLU A 269 -17.18 16.22 -16.45
C GLU A 269 -16.76 14.75 -16.22
N ILE A 270 -17.08 14.17 -15.05
CA ILE A 270 -16.85 12.73 -14.79
C ILE A 270 -17.73 11.88 -15.71
N ILE A 271 -19.00 12.24 -15.89
CA ILE A 271 -19.91 11.54 -16.78
C ILE A 271 -19.37 11.54 -18.21
N GLU A 272 -18.99 12.71 -18.73
CA GLU A 272 -18.42 12.85 -20.09
C GLU A 272 -17.17 11.98 -20.27
N THR A 273 -16.26 12.01 -19.30
CA THR A 273 -15.05 11.19 -19.33
C THR A 273 -15.35 9.69 -19.36
N LEU A 274 -16.27 9.22 -18.53
CA LEU A 274 -16.70 7.81 -18.52
C LEU A 274 -17.36 7.39 -19.84
N GLU A 275 -18.14 8.28 -20.47
CA GLU A 275 -18.73 8.04 -21.80
C GLU A 275 -17.66 7.91 -22.88
N LYS A 276 -16.67 8.81 -22.90
CA LYS A 276 -15.50 8.72 -23.78
C LYS A 276 -14.75 7.40 -23.58
N MET A 277 -14.57 6.95 -22.35
CA MET A 277 -13.92 5.67 -22.02
C MET A 277 -14.72 4.45 -22.52
N ILE A 278 -16.04 4.45 -22.39
CA ILE A 278 -16.90 3.40 -22.96
C ILE A 278 -16.70 3.32 -24.48
N LYS A 279 -16.73 4.47 -25.15
CA LYS A 279 -16.55 4.57 -26.61
C LYS A 279 -15.17 4.07 -27.04
N ALA A 280 -14.10 4.52 -26.37
CA ALA A 280 -12.73 4.11 -26.65
C ALA A 280 -12.53 2.60 -26.51
N SER A 281 -13.10 1.98 -25.48
CA SER A 281 -13.07 0.53 -25.26
C SER A 281 -14.03 -0.27 -26.18
N LYS A 282 -14.73 0.41 -27.10
CA LYS A 282 -15.80 -0.19 -27.92
C LYS A 282 -16.82 -0.99 -27.10
N ASN A 283 -17.09 -0.51 -25.90
CA ASN A 283 -17.97 -1.15 -24.91
C ASN A 283 -17.57 -2.61 -24.59
N LYS A 284 -16.28 -2.95 -24.65
CA LYS A 284 -15.80 -4.33 -24.36
C LYS A 284 -15.19 -4.48 -22.99
N VAL A 285 -14.71 -3.40 -22.38
CA VAL A 285 -14.12 -3.38 -21.03
C VAL A 285 -15.15 -2.92 -20.01
N LYS A 286 -15.27 -3.63 -18.88
CA LYS A 286 -16.07 -3.18 -17.73
C LYS A 286 -15.29 -2.13 -16.96
N ILE A 287 -15.90 -0.97 -16.69
CA ILE A 287 -15.29 0.12 -15.93
C ILE A 287 -15.89 0.14 -14.52
N ASN A 288 -15.07 -0.05 -13.50
CA ASN A 288 -15.46 0.13 -12.11
C ASN A 288 -15.03 1.54 -11.69
N ALA A 289 -15.93 2.52 -11.76
CA ALA A 289 -15.69 3.89 -11.32
C ALA A 289 -15.88 3.98 -9.80
N ALA A 290 -14.83 4.37 -9.07
CA ALA A 290 -14.90 4.65 -7.63
C ALA A 290 -14.90 6.16 -7.42
N ILE A 291 -16.03 6.70 -6.96
CA ILE A 291 -16.23 8.13 -6.72
C ILE A 291 -16.13 8.41 -5.23
N ASN A 292 -15.22 9.29 -4.81
CA ASN A 292 -15.05 9.67 -3.42
C ASN A 292 -15.27 11.18 -3.25
N VAL A 293 -15.60 11.61 -2.04
CA VAL A 293 -15.58 13.03 -1.68
C VAL A 293 -14.15 13.47 -1.45
N PHE A 294 -13.77 14.62 -1.99
CA PHE A 294 -12.50 15.23 -1.67
C PHE A 294 -12.45 15.66 -0.20
N VAL A 295 -11.46 15.18 0.53
CA VAL A 295 -11.20 15.55 1.93
C VAL A 295 -9.93 16.38 1.99
N PRO A 296 -10.00 17.70 2.25
CA PRO A 296 -8.82 18.54 2.40
C PRO A 296 -7.92 18.05 3.52
N LYS A 297 -6.61 17.92 3.27
CA LYS A 297 -5.63 17.42 4.25
C LYS A 297 -4.74 18.55 4.76
N PRO A 298 -4.37 18.54 6.05
CA PRO A 298 -3.33 19.44 6.60
C PRO A 298 -2.06 19.39 5.77
N HIS A 299 -1.31 20.48 5.74
CA HIS A 299 -0.03 20.60 5.04
C HIS A 299 -0.11 20.30 3.53
N THR A 300 -1.24 20.59 2.89
CA THR A 300 -1.36 20.56 1.42
C THR A 300 -1.74 21.95 0.91
N PRO A 301 -1.46 22.28 -0.36
CA PRO A 301 -1.93 23.53 -0.95
C PRO A 301 -3.45 23.74 -0.83
N LEU A 302 -4.22 22.65 -0.80
CA LEU A 302 -5.70 22.68 -0.72
C LEU A 302 -6.25 22.43 0.70
N GLU A 303 -5.42 22.54 1.74
CA GLU A 303 -5.78 22.24 3.13
C GLU A 303 -6.97 23.04 3.67
N ASN A 304 -7.23 24.22 3.10
CA ASN A 304 -8.28 25.14 3.55
C ASN A 304 -9.45 25.28 2.57
N LEU A 305 -9.70 24.28 1.72
CA LEU A 305 -10.94 24.23 0.95
C LEU A 305 -12.11 23.76 1.81
N ASN A 306 -13.34 24.14 1.41
CA ASN A 306 -14.55 23.54 1.95
C ASN A 306 -14.62 22.07 1.50
N GLN A 307 -15.25 21.24 2.31
CA GLN A 307 -15.57 19.86 1.98
C GLN A 307 -17.09 19.75 1.80
N LEU A 308 -17.54 18.90 0.88
CA LEU A 308 -18.98 18.61 0.72
C LEU A 308 -19.49 17.80 1.92
N THR A 309 -20.73 18.11 2.34
CA THR A 309 -21.45 17.27 3.30
C THR A 309 -21.96 15.99 2.64
N ASP A 310 -22.43 15.02 3.45
CA ASP A 310 -23.06 13.79 2.95
C ASP A 310 -24.24 14.12 2.02
N GLU A 311 -25.10 15.02 2.47
CA GLU A 311 -26.31 15.43 1.73
C GLU A 311 -25.96 16.10 0.39
N GLU A 312 -24.94 16.96 0.37
CA GLU A 312 -24.46 17.59 -0.86
C GLU A 312 -23.82 16.56 -1.80
N ALA A 313 -22.94 15.70 -1.28
CA ALA A 313 -22.17 14.75 -2.08
C ALA A 313 -23.03 13.67 -2.73
N ILE A 314 -24.03 13.15 -2.02
CA ILE A 314 -24.87 12.06 -2.52
C ILE A 314 -25.66 12.47 -3.75
N ILE A 315 -26.06 13.76 -3.86
CA ILE A 315 -26.78 14.30 -5.03
C ILE A 315 -25.93 14.09 -6.30
N TYR A 316 -24.67 14.47 -6.26
CA TYR A 316 -23.77 14.38 -7.41
C TYR A 316 -23.34 12.93 -7.71
N ILE A 317 -23.11 12.13 -6.66
CA ILE A 317 -22.79 10.71 -6.82
C ILE A 317 -23.96 9.96 -7.44
N ASP A 318 -25.20 10.23 -7.01
CA ASP A 318 -26.39 9.59 -7.58
C ASP A 318 -26.66 10.08 -9.02
N LYS A 319 -26.39 11.35 -9.36
CA LYS A 319 -26.41 11.85 -10.73
C LYS A 319 -25.52 10.98 -11.64
N ILE A 320 -24.26 10.78 -11.25
CA ILE A 320 -23.31 9.95 -12.01
C ILE A 320 -23.79 8.49 -12.07
N LYS A 321 -24.22 7.91 -10.94
CA LYS A 321 -24.67 6.53 -10.85
C LYS A 321 -25.91 6.25 -11.70
N ASN A 322 -26.87 7.17 -11.69
CA ASN A 322 -28.11 7.03 -12.46
C ASN A 322 -27.85 7.08 -13.97
N ARG A 323 -26.89 7.92 -14.42
CA ARG A 323 -26.50 8.02 -15.84
C ARG A 323 -26.00 6.70 -16.40
N PHE A 324 -25.35 5.87 -15.58
CA PHE A 324 -24.74 4.62 -16.01
C PHE A 324 -25.53 3.36 -15.66
N ARG A 325 -26.78 3.48 -15.22
CA ARG A 325 -27.65 2.30 -15.00
C ARG A 325 -27.78 1.47 -16.28
N GLY A 326 -27.60 0.16 -16.17
CA GLY A 326 -27.72 -0.76 -17.31
C GLY A 326 -26.54 -0.74 -18.29
N THR A 327 -25.47 0.00 -18.00
CA THR A 327 -24.25 0.03 -18.82
C THR A 327 -23.16 -0.88 -18.24
N LYS A 328 -21.98 -0.93 -18.91
CA LYS A 328 -20.78 -1.61 -18.39
C LYS A 328 -19.98 -0.78 -17.37
N VAL A 329 -20.45 0.39 -17.00
CA VAL A 329 -19.88 1.18 -15.90
C VAL A 329 -20.57 0.83 -14.60
N SER A 330 -19.79 0.38 -13.62
CA SER A 330 -20.26 0.15 -12.25
C SER A 330 -19.74 1.27 -11.35
N VAL A 331 -20.62 2.14 -10.89
CA VAL A 331 -20.26 3.23 -9.96
C VAL A 331 -20.31 2.72 -8.53
N LYS A 332 -19.17 2.84 -7.82
CA LYS A 332 -19.03 2.57 -6.39
C LYS A 332 -18.54 3.82 -5.68
N TYR A 333 -18.81 3.95 -4.40
CA TYR A 333 -18.33 5.07 -3.60
C TYR A 333 -18.13 4.65 -2.14
N HIS A 334 -17.23 5.34 -1.44
CA HIS A 334 -17.21 5.31 0.01
C HIS A 334 -18.34 6.19 0.55
N PRO A 335 -19.01 5.77 1.63
CA PRO A 335 -20.07 6.58 2.22
C PRO A 335 -19.58 8.00 2.52
N PRO A 336 -20.19 9.07 1.98
CA PRO A 336 -19.73 10.44 2.24
C PRO A 336 -19.73 10.82 3.73
N ARG A 337 -20.58 10.19 4.54
CA ARG A 337 -20.58 10.32 6.01
C ARG A 337 -19.25 9.95 6.65
N MET A 338 -18.54 8.95 6.10
CA MET A 338 -17.18 8.61 6.57
C MET A 338 -16.19 9.71 6.19
N ALA A 339 -16.32 10.31 5.02
CA ALA A 339 -15.49 11.43 4.59
C ALA A 339 -15.69 12.67 5.46
N GLU A 340 -16.92 12.94 5.95
CA GLU A 340 -17.18 14.01 6.92
C GLU A 340 -16.37 13.81 8.21
N ILE A 341 -16.49 12.63 8.82
CA ILE A 341 -15.75 12.33 10.06
C ILE A 341 -14.23 12.35 9.81
N GLU A 342 -13.78 11.84 8.67
CA GLU A 342 -12.37 11.95 8.25
C GLU A 342 -11.92 13.41 8.15
N GLY A 343 -12.73 14.30 7.55
CA GLY A 343 -12.45 15.73 7.45
C GLY A 343 -12.43 16.44 8.80
N ILE A 344 -13.34 16.09 9.70
CA ILE A 344 -13.39 16.61 11.07
C ILE A 344 -12.12 16.22 11.84
N ILE A 345 -11.74 14.95 11.82
CA ILE A 345 -10.57 14.44 12.54
C ILE A 345 -9.28 14.98 11.91
N SER A 346 -9.14 14.93 10.58
CA SER A 346 -7.87 15.30 9.93
C SER A 346 -7.51 16.78 10.09
N ARG A 347 -8.51 17.67 10.17
CA ARG A 347 -8.33 19.12 10.31
C ARG A 347 -8.78 19.67 11.67
N GLY A 348 -9.07 18.78 12.63
CA GLY A 348 -9.53 19.13 13.97
C GLY A 348 -8.45 19.81 14.82
N ASP A 349 -8.92 20.46 15.86
CA ASP A 349 -8.12 20.93 16.98
C ASP A 349 -8.33 20.02 18.21
N GLU A 350 -7.87 20.43 19.37
CA GLU A 350 -8.00 19.67 20.63
C GLU A 350 -9.46 19.41 21.03
N LYS A 351 -10.40 20.30 20.65
CA LYS A 351 -11.83 20.12 20.94
C LYS A 351 -12.42 18.91 20.22
N VAL A 352 -11.86 18.55 19.06
CA VAL A 352 -12.26 17.33 18.34
C VAL A 352 -11.86 16.07 19.14
N GLY A 353 -10.82 16.14 19.97
CA GLY A 353 -10.48 15.07 20.91
C GLY A 353 -11.62 14.72 21.87
N ASP A 354 -12.34 15.72 22.36
CA ASP A 354 -13.51 15.51 23.24
C ASP A 354 -14.68 14.86 22.49
N ILE A 355 -14.86 15.20 21.19
CA ILE A 355 -15.85 14.56 20.33
C ILE A 355 -15.50 13.07 20.13
N ILE A 356 -14.23 12.78 19.82
CA ILE A 356 -13.73 11.41 19.66
C ILE A 356 -13.97 10.61 20.96
N TYR A 357 -13.68 11.18 22.11
CA TYR A 357 -13.82 10.48 23.38
C TYR A 357 -15.28 10.17 23.71
N GLU A 358 -16.19 11.15 23.55
CA GLU A 358 -17.62 10.92 23.80
C GLU A 358 -18.22 9.94 22.80
N ALA A 359 -17.86 10.00 21.52
CA ALA A 359 -18.28 9.02 20.52
C ALA A 359 -17.81 7.60 20.89
N TYR A 360 -16.54 7.45 21.32
CA TYR A 360 -16.00 6.19 21.80
C TYR A 360 -16.78 5.63 23.02
N LYS A 361 -17.09 6.47 24.00
CA LYS A 361 -17.87 6.06 25.19
C LYS A 361 -19.26 5.55 24.82
N ARG A 362 -19.87 6.10 23.76
CA ARG A 362 -21.18 5.67 23.23
C ARG A 362 -21.07 4.46 22.30
N GLY A 363 -19.87 3.93 22.09
CA GLY A 363 -19.64 2.70 21.35
C GLY A 363 -19.30 2.86 19.87
N ALA A 364 -18.87 4.04 19.43
CA ALA A 364 -18.22 4.22 18.14
C ALA A 364 -16.82 3.58 18.19
N ARG A 365 -16.65 2.48 17.47
CA ARG A 365 -15.42 1.69 17.42
C ARG A 365 -15.28 1.04 16.06
N PHE A 366 -14.04 0.95 15.57
CA PHE A 366 -13.74 0.38 14.26
C PHE A 366 -14.39 1.15 13.10
N ASP A 367 -14.54 2.45 13.24
CA ASP A 367 -15.26 3.32 12.29
C ASP A 367 -14.58 3.43 10.91
N ALA A 368 -13.37 2.92 10.74
CA ALA A 368 -12.75 2.75 9.42
C ALA A 368 -13.39 1.62 8.58
N TRP A 369 -14.21 0.77 9.20
CA TRP A 369 -14.93 -0.32 8.55
C TRP A 369 -16.40 0.02 8.42
N ILE A 370 -16.93 0.00 7.20
CA ILE A 370 -18.32 0.40 6.90
C ILE A 370 -19.32 -0.34 7.78
N GLU A 371 -19.09 -1.62 8.06
CA GLU A 371 -19.95 -2.49 8.85
C GLU A 371 -20.07 -2.08 10.32
N TYR A 372 -19.05 -1.38 10.83
CA TYR A 372 -18.99 -0.96 12.23
C TYR A 372 -19.20 0.54 12.42
N PHE A 373 -19.20 1.31 11.33
CA PHE A 373 -19.31 2.75 11.36
C PHE A 373 -20.67 3.22 11.90
N LYS A 374 -20.66 3.96 13.00
CA LYS A 374 -21.86 4.45 13.71
C LYS A 374 -22.01 5.96 13.57
N TYR A 375 -22.39 6.41 12.39
CA TYR A 375 -22.49 7.84 12.08
C TYR A 375 -23.40 8.62 13.04
N ASP A 376 -24.56 8.06 13.43
CA ASP A 376 -25.53 8.76 14.28
C ASP A 376 -24.96 9.08 15.67
N ILE A 377 -24.03 8.27 16.20
CA ILE A 377 -23.33 8.58 17.44
C ILE A 377 -22.46 9.82 17.26
N TRP A 378 -21.69 9.92 16.18
CA TRP A 378 -20.86 11.08 15.89
C TRP A 378 -21.69 12.33 15.72
N LYS A 379 -22.78 12.26 14.96
CA LYS A 379 -23.70 13.37 14.72
C LYS A 379 -24.30 13.88 16.03
N SER A 380 -24.85 13.01 16.87
CA SER A 380 -25.46 13.41 18.14
C SER A 380 -24.45 14.07 19.10
N VAL A 381 -23.23 13.53 19.18
CA VAL A 381 -22.16 14.12 20.02
C VAL A 381 -21.78 15.51 19.53
N ILE A 382 -21.69 15.73 18.22
CA ILE A 382 -21.35 17.03 17.63
C ILE A 382 -22.46 18.04 17.93
N GLU A 383 -23.72 17.67 17.72
CA GLU A 383 -24.90 18.52 17.95
C GLU A 383 -25.07 18.88 19.43
N GLU A 384 -24.87 17.95 20.35
CA GLU A 384 -24.90 18.19 21.81
C GLU A 384 -23.82 19.17 22.28
N LYS A 385 -22.71 19.27 21.55
CA LYS A 385 -21.66 20.28 21.82
C LYS A 385 -21.97 21.65 21.18
N GLY A 386 -23.15 21.80 20.56
CA GLY A 386 -23.55 23.04 19.89
C GLY A 386 -22.81 23.31 18.59
N LEU A 387 -22.29 22.26 17.94
CA LEU A 387 -21.55 22.34 16.69
C LEU A 387 -22.32 21.66 15.57
N THR A 388 -22.00 22.02 14.32
CA THR A 388 -22.52 21.33 13.14
C THR A 388 -21.38 20.67 12.35
N ILE A 389 -21.68 19.58 11.65
CA ILE A 389 -20.73 18.92 10.76
C ILE A 389 -20.21 19.90 9.72
N LYS A 390 -21.11 20.71 9.11
CA LYS A 390 -20.75 21.69 8.08
C LYS A 390 -19.72 22.72 8.57
N GLU A 391 -19.85 23.21 9.80
CA GLU A 391 -18.87 24.11 10.40
C GLU A 391 -17.50 23.43 10.57
N LEU A 392 -17.50 22.17 11.04
CA LEU A 392 -16.28 21.43 11.30
C LEU A 392 -15.50 21.02 10.04
N ILE A 393 -16.16 20.89 8.88
CA ILE A 393 -15.53 20.56 7.61
C ILE A 393 -15.31 21.77 6.68
N SER A 394 -15.72 22.95 7.09
CA SER A 394 -15.55 24.20 6.34
C SER A 394 -14.14 24.79 6.47
N LYS A 395 -13.87 25.86 5.72
CA LYS A 395 -12.64 26.67 5.82
C LYS A 395 -12.37 27.10 7.26
N ARG A 396 -11.13 27.01 7.69
CA ARG A 396 -10.72 27.37 9.05
C ARG A 396 -9.95 28.68 9.08
N LYS A 397 -10.23 29.51 10.08
CA LYS A 397 -9.45 30.74 10.33
C LYS A 397 -8.08 30.42 10.93
N ASN A 398 -8.04 29.47 11.86
CA ASN A 398 -6.82 29.03 12.55
C ASN A 398 -6.56 27.56 12.27
N MET A 399 -5.34 27.24 11.93
CA MET A 399 -4.88 25.89 11.62
C MET A 399 -3.82 25.49 12.67
N ALA A 400 -4.24 24.76 13.69
CA ALA A 400 -3.40 24.38 14.83
C ALA A 400 -2.12 23.64 14.38
N TRP A 401 -2.22 22.81 13.34
CA TRP A 401 -1.10 22.01 12.81
C TRP A 401 0.05 22.82 12.18
N LYS A 402 -0.08 24.14 12.03
CA LYS A 402 0.99 24.99 11.46
C LYS A 402 2.26 25.05 12.30
N CYS A 403 2.24 24.61 13.55
CA CYS A 403 3.44 24.41 14.36
C CYS A 403 4.28 23.20 13.89
N ILE A 404 3.75 22.32 13.05
CA ILE A 404 4.50 21.19 12.50
C ILE A 404 5.17 21.63 11.20
N ASP A 405 6.50 21.66 11.21
CA ASP A 405 7.32 22.00 10.05
C ASP A 405 7.57 20.74 9.17
N THR A 406 6.94 20.72 8.03
CA THR A 406 7.11 19.66 7.01
C THR A 406 8.35 19.85 6.16
N LEU A 407 9.21 20.82 6.43
CA LEU A 407 10.34 21.26 5.59
C LEU A 407 9.90 21.86 4.24
N ILE A 408 8.61 22.07 4.05
CA ILE A 408 8.07 22.68 2.85
C ILE A 408 7.68 24.12 3.17
N SER A 409 8.20 25.06 2.38
CA SER A 409 8.04 26.48 2.65
C SER A 409 6.59 26.94 2.47
N GLN A 410 6.15 27.88 3.31
CA GLN A 410 4.84 28.51 3.15
C GLN A 410 4.70 29.23 1.77
N LYS A 411 5.80 29.74 1.23
CA LYS A 411 5.82 30.33 -0.14
C LYS A 411 5.42 29.30 -1.20
N PHE A 412 5.87 28.05 -1.05
CA PHE A 412 5.46 26.98 -1.95
C PHE A 412 3.96 26.71 -1.86
N PHE A 413 3.41 26.55 -0.66
CA PHE A 413 1.97 26.30 -0.48
C PHE A 413 1.12 27.44 -1.06
N ASN A 414 1.48 28.68 -0.77
CA ASN A 414 0.75 29.85 -1.29
C ASN A 414 0.78 29.90 -2.82
N ARG A 415 1.94 29.72 -3.43
CA ARG A 415 2.10 29.68 -4.88
C ARG A 415 1.29 28.55 -5.52
N GLU A 416 1.30 27.36 -4.94
CA GLU A 416 0.56 26.23 -5.48
C GLU A 416 -0.96 26.41 -5.32
N TYR A 417 -1.40 27.08 -4.25
CA TYR A 417 -2.80 27.47 -4.11
C TYR A 417 -3.23 28.52 -5.17
N GLU A 418 -2.43 29.56 -5.38
CA GLU A 418 -2.67 30.55 -6.45
C GLU A 418 -2.69 29.89 -7.85
N ARG A 419 -1.82 28.93 -8.11
CA ARG A 419 -1.82 28.17 -9.35
C ARG A 419 -3.08 27.30 -9.50
N PHE A 420 -3.56 26.71 -8.41
CA PHE A 420 -4.86 26.02 -8.41
C PHE A 420 -5.99 26.95 -8.82
N GLN A 421 -6.05 28.15 -8.24
CA GLN A 421 -7.09 29.13 -8.57
C GLN A 421 -7.02 29.58 -10.03
N ASN A 422 -5.82 29.76 -10.57
CA ASN A 422 -5.57 30.29 -11.91
C ASN A 422 -5.42 29.22 -13.01
N GLY A 423 -5.67 27.95 -12.72
CA GLY A 423 -5.55 26.86 -13.69
C GLY A 423 -4.13 26.63 -14.23
N LYS A 424 -3.07 26.95 -13.44
CA LYS A 424 -1.68 26.82 -13.89
C LYS A 424 -1.06 25.53 -13.42
N PHE A 425 -0.48 24.78 -14.35
CA PHE A 425 0.29 23.57 -14.08
C PHE A 425 1.64 23.87 -13.44
N THR A 426 2.15 22.96 -12.63
CA THR A 426 3.50 22.97 -12.05
C THR A 426 4.28 21.77 -12.57
N GLU A 427 5.38 22.00 -13.27
CA GLU A 427 6.24 20.93 -13.81
C GLU A 427 6.75 19.99 -12.72
N TYR A 428 7.06 18.76 -13.09
CA TYR A 428 7.60 17.77 -12.17
C TYR A 428 9.07 18.03 -11.86
N CYS A 429 9.47 17.85 -10.60
CA CYS A 429 10.85 18.06 -10.17
C CYS A 429 11.87 17.17 -10.89
N PHE A 430 11.47 15.99 -11.38
CA PHE A 430 12.38 15.05 -12.04
C PHE A 430 12.68 15.43 -13.50
N THR A 431 11.69 15.90 -14.23
CA THR A 431 11.78 16.21 -15.67
C THR A 431 11.97 17.68 -15.93
N GLY A 432 11.51 18.54 -15.03
CA GLY A 432 11.53 19.99 -15.13
C GLY A 432 12.52 20.69 -14.20
N ASN A 433 12.26 21.96 -14.01
CA ASN A 433 13.02 22.82 -13.10
C ASN A 433 12.66 22.52 -11.64
N CYS A 434 13.58 22.87 -10.73
CA CYS A 434 13.32 22.78 -9.29
C CYS A 434 12.07 23.60 -8.91
N GLN A 435 11.14 22.97 -8.20
CA GLN A 435 9.90 23.62 -7.77
C GLN A 435 10.09 24.58 -6.58
N ASN A 436 11.30 24.74 -6.05
CA ASN A 436 11.61 25.59 -4.88
C ASN A 436 10.64 25.35 -3.72
N CYS A 437 10.46 24.08 -3.35
CA CYS A 437 9.52 23.68 -2.30
C CYS A 437 10.03 24.01 -0.89
N GLY A 438 11.31 24.31 -0.70
CA GLY A 438 11.94 24.53 0.62
C GLY A 438 13.05 23.53 0.94
N ILE A 439 13.01 22.35 0.34
CA ILE A 439 14.08 21.34 0.50
C ILE A 439 15.26 21.75 -0.38
N ASP A 440 16.47 21.68 0.18
CA ASP A 440 17.69 22.04 -0.56
C ASP A 440 17.90 21.11 -1.76
N TYR A 441 17.77 21.71 -2.94
CA TYR A 441 17.93 20.99 -4.21
C TYR A 441 19.34 20.45 -4.41
N LYS A 442 20.37 21.24 -4.07
CA LYS A 442 21.77 20.85 -4.31
C LYS A 442 22.18 19.68 -3.40
N THR A 443 21.84 19.78 -2.14
CA THR A 443 22.22 18.76 -1.14
C THR A 443 21.43 17.46 -1.30
N TYR A 444 20.13 17.53 -1.55
CA TYR A 444 19.28 16.35 -1.51
C TYR A 444 18.75 15.93 -2.88
N CYS A 445 18.08 16.81 -3.62
CA CYS A 445 17.35 16.39 -4.81
C CYS A 445 18.26 16.08 -6.01
N HIS A 446 19.33 16.86 -6.23
CA HIS A 446 20.24 16.68 -7.37
C HIS A 446 21.04 15.38 -7.27
N LYS A 447 21.44 15.00 -6.06
CA LYS A 447 22.18 13.78 -5.78
C LYS A 447 21.43 12.54 -6.25
N TYR A 448 20.12 12.49 -5.97
CA TYR A 448 19.28 11.35 -6.28
C TYR A 448 18.92 11.19 -7.76
N LYS A 449 19.07 12.25 -8.58
CA LYS A 449 18.87 12.17 -10.04
C LYS A 449 20.02 11.44 -10.76
N LYS A 450 21.24 11.47 -10.21
CA LYS A 450 22.45 10.97 -10.88
C LYS A 450 22.86 9.53 -10.51
N GLU A 451 22.46 9.01 -9.35
CA GLU A 451 23.04 7.79 -8.78
C GLU A 451 22.46 6.46 -9.29
N ILE A 452 21.50 6.46 -10.23
CA ILE A 452 20.66 5.28 -10.50
C ILE A 452 21.19 4.38 -11.62
N LEU A 453 22.00 4.92 -12.53
CA LEU A 453 22.59 4.14 -13.63
C LEU A 453 23.93 3.54 -13.18
N ASN A 454 23.90 2.29 -12.73
CA ASN A 454 25.09 1.56 -12.31
C ASN A 454 25.56 0.61 -13.41
N LYS A 455 26.89 0.59 -13.67
CA LYS A 455 27.54 -0.42 -14.53
C LYS A 455 27.18 -1.86 -14.10
N ASN A 456 27.05 -2.08 -12.81
CA ASN A 456 26.70 -3.40 -12.25
C ASN A 456 25.36 -3.95 -12.74
N PHE A 457 24.37 -3.07 -13.04
CA PHE A 457 23.07 -3.55 -13.52
C PHE A 457 23.14 -4.14 -14.94
N GLU A 458 23.96 -3.56 -15.81
CA GLU A 458 24.18 -4.13 -17.15
C GLU A 458 24.91 -5.48 -17.06
N GLU A 459 25.90 -5.64 -16.17
CA GLU A 459 26.55 -6.91 -15.91
C GLU A 459 25.57 -7.97 -15.36
N MET A 460 24.65 -7.56 -14.49
CA MET A 460 23.61 -8.43 -13.96
C MET A 460 22.63 -8.88 -15.06
N LYS A 461 22.24 -7.98 -15.99
CA LYS A 461 21.42 -8.34 -17.16
C LYS A 461 22.13 -9.36 -18.06
N GLU A 462 23.42 -9.16 -18.33
CA GLU A 462 24.21 -10.12 -19.11
C GLU A 462 24.27 -11.48 -18.40
N GLY A 463 24.46 -11.50 -17.08
CA GLY A 463 24.44 -12.72 -16.29
C GLY A 463 23.11 -13.49 -16.40
N LEU A 464 21.96 -12.79 -16.47
CA LEU A 464 20.65 -13.43 -16.68
C LEU A 464 20.54 -14.12 -18.04
N LYS A 465 21.08 -13.52 -19.11
CA LYS A 465 21.05 -14.10 -20.45
C LYS A 465 21.76 -15.46 -20.52
N THR A 466 22.74 -15.69 -19.65
CA THR A 466 23.49 -16.94 -19.57
C THR A 466 22.75 -18.04 -18.80
N LEU A 467 21.69 -17.70 -18.04
CA LEU A 467 20.90 -18.69 -17.32
C LEU A 467 20.10 -19.56 -18.29
N LYS A 468 20.26 -20.86 -18.22
CA LYS A 468 19.43 -21.80 -18.99
C LYS A 468 17.97 -21.60 -18.60
N LYS A 469 17.12 -21.34 -19.59
CA LYS A 469 15.67 -21.19 -19.38
C LYS A 469 15.13 -22.50 -18.78
N ARG A 470 14.60 -22.44 -17.55
CA ARG A 470 13.94 -23.57 -16.90
C ARG A 470 12.49 -23.65 -17.33
N ASP A 471 12.03 -24.85 -17.64
CA ASP A 471 10.60 -25.07 -17.81
C ASP A 471 9.94 -25.25 -16.42
N ILE A 472 9.45 -24.15 -15.84
CA ILE A 472 8.75 -24.16 -14.55
C ILE A 472 7.41 -24.93 -14.58
N PHE A 473 6.95 -25.35 -15.76
CA PHE A 473 5.73 -26.12 -15.95
C PHE A 473 6.01 -27.63 -16.08
N SER A 474 7.29 -28.02 -16.22
CA SER A 474 7.67 -29.42 -16.31
C SER A 474 7.41 -30.15 -15.00
N VAL A 475 7.06 -31.43 -15.09
CA VAL A 475 6.96 -32.33 -13.95
C VAL A 475 7.95 -33.45 -14.17
N ASN A 476 9.07 -33.39 -13.52
CA ASN A 476 10.15 -34.40 -13.65
C ASN A 476 10.16 -35.37 -12.46
N TYR A 477 9.60 -34.94 -11.32
CA TYR A 477 9.51 -35.75 -10.11
C TYR A 477 8.17 -35.54 -9.43
N LYS A 478 7.72 -36.54 -8.70
CA LYS A 478 6.58 -36.43 -7.79
C LYS A 478 6.94 -37.02 -6.44
N ILE A 479 6.48 -36.39 -5.39
CA ILE A 479 6.57 -36.90 -4.03
C ILE A 479 5.20 -37.00 -3.40
N PHE A 480 5.09 -37.96 -2.49
CA PHE A 480 3.94 -38.18 -1.64
C PHE A 480 4.38 -37.99 -0.18
N MET A 481 3.63 -37.18 0.54
CA MET A 481 3.96 -36.80 1.91
C MET A 481 2.83 -37.20 2.83
N ARG A 482 3.15 -37.91 3.92
CA ARG A 482 2.25 -38.10 5.07
C ARG A 482 2.68 -37.17 6.19
N PHE A 483 1.73 -36.46 6.78
CA PHE A 483 2.00 -35.55 7.87
C PHE A 483 0.95 -35.60 8.97
N LYS A 484 1.37 -35.20 10.16
CA LYS A 484 0.54 -35.02 11.35
C LYS A 484 0.05 -33.58 11.43
N LYS A 485 -1.19 -33.40 11.89
CA LYS A 485 -1.85 -32.12 12.17
C LYS A 485 -2.41 -32.15 13.58
N GLU A 486 -1.87 -31.34 14.49
CA GLU A 486 -2.30 -31.27 15.91
C GLU A 486 -2.20 -29.83 16.46
N GLY A 487 -2.81 -29.58 17.61
CA GLY A 487 -2.77 -28.27 18.27
C GLY A 487 -3.30 -27.15 17.39
N ILE A 488 -2.52 -26.06 17.22
CA ILE A 488 -2.92 -24.88 16.42
C ILE A 488 -3.27 -25.27 14.99
N SER A 489 -2.56 -26.21 14.39
CA SER A 489 -2.81 -26.60 13.00
C SER A 489 -4.16 -27.32 12.79
N SER A 490 -4.74 -27.91 13.83
CA SER A 490 -6.09 -28.50 13.75
C SER A 490 -7.17 -27.46 13.46
N LEU A 491 -6.92 -26.20 13.83
CA LEU A 491 -7.80 -25.04 13.60
C LEU A 491 -7.61 -24.38 12.23
N LEU A 492 -6.74 -24.91 11.37
CA LEU A 492 -6.50 -24.36 10.03
C LEU A 492 -7.49 -24.93 9.02
N GLY A 493 -8.07 -24.06 8.21
CA GLY A 493 -8.78 -24.42 7.01
C GLY A 493 -7.81 -24.98 5.94
N MET A 494 -8.35 -25.75 4.98
CA MET A 494 -7.53 -26.37 3.93
C MET A 494 -6.73 -25.37 3.10
N HIS A 495 -7.26 -24.19 2.89
CA HIS A 495 -6.59 -23.12 2.14
C HIS A 495 -5.32 -22.63 2.85
N ASP A 496 -5.42 -22.34 4.16
CA ASP A 496 -4.27 -21.89 4.96
C ASP A 496 -3.24 -23.01 5.13
N LEU A 497 -3.69 -24.25 5.38
CA LEU A 497 -2.80 -25.40 5.46
C LEU A 497 -2.02 -25.61 4.16
N SER A 498 -2.68 -25.55 3.02
CA SER A 498 -2.04 -25.65 1.69
C SER A 498 -0.98 -24.56 1.49
N ARG A 499 -1.33 -23.31 1.80
CA ARG A 499 -0.43 -22.17 1.68
C ARG A 499 0.82 -22.32 2.55
N ILE A 500 0.66 -22.72 3.80
CA ILE A 500 1.76 -22.94 4.75
C ILE A 500 2.68 -24.07 4.26
N MET A 501 2.11 -25.18 3.82
CA MET A 501 2.87 -26.33 3.33
C MET A 501 3.66 -25.98 2.07
N ILE A 502 3.06 -25.25 1.12
CA ILE A 502 3.74 -24.76 -0.09
C ILE A 502 4.89 -23.83 0.27
N SER A 503 4.67 -22.88 1.19
CA SER A 503 5.72 -21.97 1.64
C SER A 503 6.87 -22.72 2.32
N ALA A 504 6.56 -23.66 3.20
CA ALA A 504 7.58 -24.48 3.88
C ALA A 504 8.41 -25.33 2.91
N LEU A 505 7.76 -25.92 1.91
CA LEU A 505 8.46 -26.65 0.83
C LEU A 505 9.43 -25.75 0.06
N LYS A 506 8.99 -24.53 -0.32
CA LYS A 506 9.83 -23.56 -1.02
C LYS A 506 11.01 -23.09 -0.16
N ILE A 507 10.76 -22.77 1.11
CA ILE A 507 11.82 -22.39 2.07
C ILE A 507 12.82 -23.56 2.26
N ALA A 508 12.34 -24.79 2.28
CA ALA A 508 13.19 -25.97 2.35
C ALA A 508 14.03 -26.21 1.08
N GLY A 509 13.70 -25.53 -0.03
CA GLY A 509 14.43 -25.60 -1.30
C GLY A 509 13.75 -26.43 -2.39
N ALA A 510 12.52 -26.90 -2.17
CA ALA A 510 11.77 -27.65 -3.19
C ALA A 510 11.28 -26.73 -4.31
N LYS A 511 11.54 -27.11 -5.56
CA LYS A 511 11.07 -26.40 -6.74
C LYS A 511 9.79 -27.04 -7.27
N ILE A 512 8.68 -26.48 -6.86
CA ILE A 512 7.34 -26.99 -7.19
C ILE A 512 6.99 -26.59 -8.64
N SER A 513 6.50 -27.55 -9.43
CA SER A 513 6.01 -27.30 -10.79
C SER A 513 4.72 -26.46 -10.76
N LEU A 514 4.57 -25.56 -11.73
CA LEU A 514 3.41 -24.70 -11.87
C LEU A 514 2.42 -25.23 -12.91
N SER A 515 1.15 -24.89 -12.77
CA SER A 515 0.12 -25.12 -13.77
C SER A 515 0.28 -24.18 -14.96
N LYS A 516 -0.09 -24.61 -16.17
CA LYS A 516 -0.17 -23.74 -17.35
C LYS A 516 -1.48 -22.94 -17.29
N GLY A 517 -1.42 -21.65 -17.54
CA GLY A 517 -2.62 -20.79 -17.59
C GLY A 517 -2.33 -19.35 -17.17
N PHE A 518 -3.37 -18.52 -17.12
CA PHE A 518 -3.28 -17.10 -16.77
C PHE A 518 -2.89 -16.83 -15.29
N HIS A 519 -3.10 -17.81 -14.43
CA HIS A 519 -2.73 -17.76 -13.02
C HIS A 519 -2.01 -19.06 -12.67
N PRO A 520 -0.70 -19.17 -12.95
CA PRO A 520 0.06 -20.35 -12.60
C PRO A 520 -0.03 -20.62 -11.09
N LEU A 521 -0.46 -21.82 -10.74
CA LEU A 521 -0.54 -22.29 -9.36
C LEU A 521 0.40 -23.48 -9.17
N GLU A 522 0.91 -23.65 -7.97
CA GLU A 522 1.70 -24.82 -7.61
C GLU A 522 0.90 -26.13 -7.81
N LYS A 523 1.51 -27.09 -8.46
CA LYS A 523 0.90 -28.41 -8.67
C LYS A 523 1.02 -29.26 -7.42
N VAL A 524 0.07 -29.05 -6.50
CA VAL A 524 -0.09 -29.82 -5.29
C VAL A 524 -1.50 -30.40 -5.21
N SER A 525 -1.67 -31.52 -4.55
CA SER A 525 -2.97 -32.12 -4.27
C SER A 525 -2.98 -32.66 -2.86
N PHE A 526 -4.10 -32.52 -2.18
CA PHE A 526 -4.31 -33.01 -0.81
C PHE A 526 -5.44 -34.05 -0.79
N THR A 527 -5.42 -34.93 0.18
CA THR A 527 -6.60 -35.73 0.53
C THR A 527 -7.73 -34.81 0.99
N PRO A 528 -8.99 -35.27 1.00
CA PRO A 528 -10.06 -34.53 1.65
C PRO A 528 -9.68 -34.14 3.08
N PRO A 529 -9.91 -32.87 3.47
CA PRO A 529 -9.46 -32.38 4.76
C PRO A 529 -10.17 -33.09 5.92
N THR A 530 -9.44 -33.29 7.01
CA THR A 530 -10.01 -33.63 8.30
C THR A 530 -10.93 -32.49 8.77
N PRO A 531 -12.06 -32.78 9.46
CA PRO A 531 -12.93 -31.76 9.99
C PRO A 531 -12.19 -30.71 10.83
N PHE A 532 -12.73 -29.48 10.87
CA PHE A 532 -12.18 -28.40 11.69
C PHE A 532 -12.06 -28.79 13.15
N ALA A 533 -10.98 -28.42 13.81
CA ALA A 533 -10.61 -28.75 15.18
C ALA A 533 -10.33 -30.25 15.45
N CYS A 534 -10.25 -31.08 14.40
CA CYS A 534 -9.83 -32.48 14.55
C CYS A 534 -8.34 -32.63 14.27
N GLU A 535 -7.65 -33.34 15.14
CA GLU A 535 -6.26 -33.75 14.94
C GLU A 535 -6.19 -35.00 14.07
N SER A 536 -5.08 -35.15 13.34
CA SER A 536 -4.88 -36.28 12.43
C SER A 536 -3.39 -36.62 12.30
N GLU A 537 -3.07 -37.91 12.23
CA GLU A 537 -1.75 -38.44 11.88
C GLU A 537 -1.69 -38.96 10.44
N ALA A 538 -2.77 -38.79 9.69
CA ALA A 538 -2.95 -39.35 8.35
C ALA A 538 -3.45 -38.32 7.35
N GLU A 539 -2.84 -37.12 7.39
CA GLU A 539 -2.99 -36.14 6.33
C GLU A 539 -1.99 -36.45 5.20
N PHE A 540 -2.42 -36.30 3.96
CA PHE A 540 -1.57 -36.62 2.82
C PHE A 540 -1.55 -35.49 1.79
N MET A 541 -0.37 -35.31 1.20
CA MET A 541 -0.12 -34.32 0.15
C MET A 541 0.73 -34.93 -0.97
N GLU A 542 0.35 -34.67 -2.22
CA GLU A 542 1.14 -34.98 -3.42
C GLU A 542 1.71 -33.66 -3.96
N VAL A 543 2.99 -33.65 -4.31
CA VAL A 543 3.69 -32.48 -4.84
C VAL A 543 4.40 -32.87 -6.15
N SER A 544 4.16 -32.09 -7.20
CA SER A 544 4.90 -32.21 -8.47
C SER A 544 6.11 -31.27 -8.46
N LEU A 545 7.28 -31.80 -8.74
CA LEU A 545 8.56 -31.09 -8.67
C LEU A 545 9.23 -30.99 -10.04
N ILE A 546 10.01 -29.92 -10.22
CA ILE A 546 10.86 -29.69 -11.39
C ILE A 546 12.17 -30.44 -11.25
N ASP A 547 12.81 -30.36 -10.09
CA ASP A 547 14.11 -30.99 -9.80
C ASP A 547 13.96 -32.09 -8.74
N ASN A 548 14.92 -33.03 -8.72
CA ASN A 548 15.01 -33.99 -7.63
C ASN A 548 15.38 -33.30 -6.31
N ILE A 549 14.97 -33.88 -5.20
CA ILE A 549 15.22 -33.35 -3.87
C ILE A 549 15.85 -34.40 -2.96
N ASP A 550 16.64 -33.95 -2.01
CA ASP A 550 17.05 -34.75 -0.85
C ASP A 550 15.87 -34.83 0.12
N ILE A 551 15.24 -35.99 0.19
CA ILE A 551 14.01 -36.24 0.95
C ILE A 551 14.22 -35.99 2.45
N ASP A 552 15.33 -36.48 3.02
CA ASP A 552 15.60 -36.35 4.44
C ASP A 552 15.90 -34.91 4.84
N LEU A 553 16.68 -34.21 4.01
CA LEU A 553 16.96 -32.79 4.21
C LEU A 553 15.69 -31.96 4.18
N ILE A 554 14.82 -32.16 3.18
CA ILE A 554 13.55 -31.45 3.05
C ILE A 554 12.63 -31.74 4.23
N LYS A 555 12.49 -33.02 4.61
CA LYS A 555 11.68 -33.43 5.78
C LYS A 555 12.14 -32.72 7.04
N ASN A 556 13.44 -32.74 7.33
CA ASN A 556 14.00 -32.11 8.53
C ASN A 556 13.78 -30.60 8.54
N LYS A 557 13.99 -29.93 7.40
CA LYS A 557 13.76 -28.47 7.28
C LYS A 557 12.29 -28.11 7.51
N ILE A 558 11.36 -28.84 6.90
CA ILE A 558 9.92 -28.57 7.08
C ILE A 558 9.49 -28.79 8.52
N ASN A 559 9.94 -29.88 9.16
CA ASN A 559 9.64 -30.16 10.56
C ASN A 559 10.17 -29.06 11.49
N ASN A 560 11.40 -28.58 11.27
CA ASN A 560 11.95 -27.44 12.03
C ASN A 560 11.13 -26.15 11.84
N LEU A 561 10.55 -25.92 10.65
CA LEU A 561 9.73 -24.75 10.35
C LEU A 561 8.34 -24.83 10.97
N LEU A 562 7.70 -26.01 11.00
CA LEU A 562 6.27 -26.15 11.25
C LEU A 562 5.91 -26.86 12.55
N ALA A 563 6.86 -27.48 13.26
CA ALA A 563 6.59 -28.22 14.50
C ALA A 563 5.91 -27.33 15.57
N HIS A 564 6.27 -26.05 15.64
CA HIS A 564 5.73 -25.10 16.62
C HIS A 564 4.22 -24.80 16.44
N ILE A 565 3.65 -25.08 15.26
CA ILE A 565 2.21 -24.97 14.98
C ILE A 565 1.51 -26.34 14.98
N GLY A 566 2.24 -27.44 15.25
CA GLY A 566 1.68 -28.77 15.30
C GLY A 566 1.61 -29.50 13.96
N ILE A 567 2.44 -29.14 12.97
CA ILE A 567 2.58 -29.88 11.71
C ILE A 567 3.92 -30.61 11.73
N ASN A 568 3.90 -31.92 11.54
CA ASN A 568 5.09 -32.77 11.45
C ASN A 568 4.99 -33.73 10.27
N ILE A 569 5.99 -33.71 9.41
CA ILE A 569 6.11 -34.65 8.29
C ILE A 569 6.57 -36.01 8.84
N LEU A 570 5.72 -37.00 8.71
CA LEU A 570 5.99 -38.37 9.15
C LEU A 570 6.79 -39.15 8.10
N LYS A 571 6.39 -39.05 6.83
CA LYS A 571 7.01 -39.76 5.73
C LYS A 571 6.98 -38.95 4.43
N ILE A 572 8.03 -39.09 3.61
CA ILE A 572 8.08 -38.60 2.23
C ILE A 572 8.55 -39.75 1.36
N GLU A 573 7.88 -39.98 0.24
CA GLU A 573 8.23 -41.01 -0.75
C GLU A 573 8.21 -40.44 -2.18
N SER A 574 9.13 -40.85 -3.00
CA SER A 574 9.06 -40.62 -4.45
C SER A 574 8.00 -41.53 -5.06
N ILE A 575 7.18 -41.00 -5.93
CA ILE A 575 6.13 -41.76 -6.62
C ILE A 575 6.23 -41.57 -8.14
N PRO A 576 5.71 -42.53 -8.94
CA PRO A 576 5.71 -42.42 -10.40
C PRO A 576 4.95 -41.18 -10.90
N ILE A 577 5.50 -40.49 -11.90
CA ILE A 577 4.93 -39.25 -12.45
C ILE A 577 3.51 -39.47 -13.05
N ASN A 578 3.26 -40.62 -13.61
CA ASN A 578 1.99 -40.98 -14.25
C ASN A 578 0.92 -41.50 -13.26
N LEU A 579 1.23 -41.58 -11.97
CA LEU A 579 0.25 -41.99 -10.97
C LEU A 579 -0.94 -41.00 -10.95
N LYS A 580 -2.18 -41.55 -10.83
CA LYS A 580 -3.40 -40.74 -10.72
C LYS A 580 -3.29 -39.83 -9.47
N LYS A 581 -3.88 -38.65 -9.55
CA LYS A 581 -3.86 -37.69 -8.43
C LYS A 581 -4.57 -38.28 -7.22
N ILE A 582 -4.04 -38.00 -6.04
CA ILE A 582 -4.53 -38.51 -4.75
C ILE A 582 -5.99 -38.16 -4.45
N ASN A 583 -6.46 -36.99 -4.93
CA ASN A 583 -7.85 -36.57 -4.77
C ASN A 583 -8.85 -37.36 -5.64
N THR A 584 -8.36 -38.22 -6.54
CA THR A 584 -9.19 -39.09 -7.40
C THR A 584 -9.22 -40.53 -6.90
N LEU A 585 -8.51 -40.84 -5.81
CA LEU A 585 -8.56 -42.17 -5.19
C LEU A 585 -9.84 -42.31 -4.37
N PRO A 586 -10.52 -43.50 -4.40
CA PRO A 586 -11.67 -43.74 -3.57
C PRO A 586 -11.28 -43.65 -2.09
N LYS A 587 -12.19 -43.13 -1.27
CA LYS A 587 -12.06 -43.16 0.20
C LYS A 587 -12.33 -44.61 0.63
N ASN A 588 -11.29 -45.38 0.88
CA ASN A 588 -11.37 -46.64 1.63
C ASN A 588 -10.70 -46.48 2.98
#